data_d1d76fa198682bf8e3ff3972d0004271
#
_entry.id   d1d76fa198682bf8e3ff3972d0004271
#
_cell.length_a   1.000
_cell.length_b   1.000
_cell.length_c   1.000
_cell.angle_alpha   90.00
_cell.angle_beta   90.00
_cell.angle_gamma   90.00
#
_symmetry.space_group_name_H-M   'P 1'
#
loop_
_entity.id
_entity.type
_entity.pdbx_description
1 polymer ?
#
loop_
_entity_poly.entity_id
_entity_poly.type
_entity_poly.pdbx_seq_one_letter_code
_entity_poly.pdbx_strand_id
1 'polypeptide(L)'
;MPQDRVSLMELLRDGERWASVRVDVPTGRRRLLPFPVYHLHPGGTRALSLSFSRLAWTRPGYGFEGILDPRRHVAAPEDDGVYVGDMERGESRLVVSLARMAMFRPLPEFAESYHWANHLLWSPDGARFVFLHRWRRAGQPWRTRLYTADGDGGNLRLLLDHQ
;
A
#
# COMPACT_ATOMS: atom_id res chain seq x y z
N MET A 1 -3.27 13.86 -29.36
CA MET A 1 -2.29 12.96 -28.73
C MET A 1 -2.00 13.51 -27.35
N PRO A 2 -2.25 12.79 -26.24
CA PRO A 2 -1.72 13.24 -24.97
C PRO A 2 -0.19 13.20 -25.09
N GLN A 3 0.46 14.32 -24.89
CA GLN A 3 1.91 14.39 -24.78
C GLN A 3 2.33 13.44 -23.66
N ASP A 4 3.29 12.57 -23.93
CA ASP A 4 3.88 11.67 -22.96
C ASP A 4 4.48 12.50 -21.83
N ARG A 5 3.67 12.74 -20.77
CA ARG A 5 4.13 13.44 -19.58
C ARG A 5 4.97 12.47 -18.76
N VAL A 6 6.25 12.56 -18.89
CA VAL A 6 7.18 11.86 -17.99
C VAL A 6 7.15 12.56 -16.65
N SER A 7 6.80 11.82 -15.61
CA SER A 7 6.83 12.31 -14.23
C SER A 7 7.69 11.37 -13.38
N LEU A 8 8.46 11.94 -12.48
CA LEU A 8 9.16 11.21 -11.43
C LEU A 8 8.36 11.27 -10.14
N MET A 9 8.44 10.21 -9.35
CA MET A 9 7.87 10.16 -8.01
C MET A 9 9.03 10.01 -7.02
N GLU A 10 9.11 10.94 -6.06
CA GLU A 10 10.06 10.89 -4.97
C GLU A 10 9.30 10.67 -3.66
N LEU A 11 9.77 9.76 -2.83
CA LEU A 11 9.28 9.62 -1.47
C LEU A 11 10.04 10.59 -0.56
N LEU A 12 9.32 11.25 0.34
CA LEU A 12 9.93 12.14 1.33
C LEU A 12 9.20 12.04 2.68
N ARG A 13 9.88 12.51 3.72
CA ARG A 13 9.30 12.72 5.03
C ARG A 13 8.69 14.14 5.08
N ASP A 14 7.37 14.19 5.36
CA ASP A 14 6.64 15.44 5.59
C ASP A 14 6.12 15.44 7.04
N GLY A 15 6.92 16.01 7.95
CA GLY A 15 6.65 15.94 9.39
C GLY A 15 6.68 14.50 9.91
N GLU A 16 5.55 14.03 10.42
CA GLU A 16 5.36 12.69 10.99
C GLU A 16 4.73 11.69 10.01
N ARG A 17 4.73 12.00 8.72
CA ARG A 17 4.17 11.12 7.68
C ARG A 17 5.10 10.96 6.49
N TRP A 18 4.95 9.86 5.80
CA TRP A 18 5.52 9.68 4.47
C TRP A 18 4.62 10.32 3.43
N ALA A 19 5.23 11.01 2.49
CA ALA A 19 4.58 11.72 1.39
C ALA A 19 5.33 11.45 0.10
N SER A 20 4.79 11.86 -1.04
CA SER A 20 5.48 11.80 -2.32
C SER A 20 5.51 13.17 -2.99
N VAL A 21 6.52 13.41 -3.80
CA VAL A 21 6.56 14.56 -4.71
C VAL A 21 6.45 14.04 -6.14
N ARG A 22 5.47 14.55 -6.86
CA ARG A 22 5.39 14.40 -8.31
C ARG A 22 6.20 15.51 -8.97
N VAL A 23 7.14 15.16 -9.81
CA VAL A 23 7.93 16.08 -10.61
C VAL A 23 7.55 15.93 -12.08
N ASP A 24 7.07 16.98 -12.70
CA ASP A 24 6.86 17.06 -14.14
C ASP A 24 8.22 17.29 -14.81
N VAL A 25 8.75 16.29 -15.49
CA VAL A 25 10.14 16.31 -15.99
C VAL A 25 10.39 17.43 -17.00
N PRO A 26 9.49 17.69 -17.99
CA PRO A 26 9.72 18.76 -18.95
C PRO A 26 9.76 20.17 -18.34
N THR A 27 9.00 20.42 -17.29
CA THR A 27 8.85 21.77 -16.71
C THR A 27 9.57 21.95 -15.37
N GLY A 28 10.00 20.85 -14.75
CA GLY A 28 10.54 20.85 -13.39
C GLY A 28 9.52 21.16 -12.29
N ARG A 29 8.22 21.30 -12.61
CA ARG A 29 7.19 21.60 -11.62
C ARG A 29 7.06 20.45 -10.61
N ARG A 30 7.08 20.83 -9.35
CA ARG A 30 6.94 19.89 -8.23
C ARG A 30 5.57 20.05 -7.57
N ARG A 31 4.96 18.93 -7.21
CA ARG A 31 3.71 18.90 -6.45
C ARG A 31 3.82 17.89 -5.31
N LEU A 32 3.58 18.34 -4.09
CA LEU A 32 3.47 17.48 -2.92
C LEU A 32 2.14 16.71 -2.97
N LEU A 33 2.23 15.40 -2.74
CA LEU A 33 1.11 14.49 -2.50
C LEU A 33 1.20 14.06 -1.02
N PRO A 34 0.19 14.32 -0.18
CA PRO A 34 0.26 14.06 1.26
C PRO A 34 0.10 12.57 1.60
N PHE A 35 0.46 11.69 0.69
CA PHE A 35 0.51 10.24 0.85
C PHE A 35 1.68 9.65 0.05
N PRO A 36 2.27 8.54 0.51
CA PRO A 36 3.33 7.87 -0.23
C PRO A 36 2.74 7.11 -1.42
N VAL A 37 3.37 7.22 -2.58
CA VAL A 37 3.02 6.46 -3.78
C VAL A 37 3.82 5.17 -3.81
N TYR A 38 3.13 4.03 -3.89
CA TYR A 38 3.76 2.73 -4.05
C TYR A 38 3.77 2.29 -5.52
N HIS A 39 2.64 2.39 -6.22
CA HIS A 39 2.52 2.02 -7.63
C HIS A 39 1.49 2.91 -8.36
N LEU A 40 1.89 3.47 -9.50
CA LEU A 40 1.01 4.32 -10.30
C LEU A 40 0.04 3.49 -11.13
N HIS A 41 -1.20 3.96 -11.22
CA HIS A 41 -2.19 3.45 -12.15
C HIS A 41 -1.74 3.72 -13.60
N PRO A 42 -1.99 2.82 -14.58
CA PRO A 42 -1.61 3.03 -15.99
C PRO A 42 -2.10 4.35 -16.58
N GLY A 43 -3.28 4.84 -16.15
CA GLY A 43 -3.81 6.16 -16.56
C GLY A 43 -3.20 7.36 -15.84
N GLY A 44 -2.25 7.17 -14.91
CA GLY A 44 -1.53 8.26 -14.23
C GLY A 44 -2.35 9.11 -13.25
N THR A 45 -3.65 8.85 -13.08
CA THR A 45 -4.57 9.66 -12.25
C THR A 45 -4.75 9.13 -10.85
N ARG A 46 -4.39 7.86 -10.60
CA ARG A 46 -4.49 7.18 -9.30
C ARG A 46 -3.19 6.50 -8.93
N ALA A 47 -3.02 6.19 -7.65
CA ALA A 47 -1.88 5.43 -7.16
C ALA A 47 -2.30 4.48 -6.05
N LEU A 48 -1.64 3.33 -5.95
CA LEU A 48 -1.68 2.48 -4.76
C LEU A 48 -0.72 3.02 -3.71
N SER A 49 -1.10 2.89 -2.46
CA SER A 49 -0.32 3.31 -1.31
C SER A 49 -0.50 2.34 -0.14
N LEU A 50 0.43 2.37 0.80
CA LEU A 50 0.41 1.62 2.05
C LEU A 50 1.17 2.36 3.15
N SER A 51 1.09 1.89 4.40
CA SER A 51 1.90 2.40 5.49
C SER A 51 3.35 1.90 5.38
N PHE A 52 4.27 2.77 4.92
CA PHE A 52 5.70 2.46 4.89
C PHE A 52 6.29 2.34 6.30
N SER A 53 5.74 3.05 7.27
CA SER A 53 6.13 2.92 8.67
C SER A 53 5.81 1.54 9.22
N ARG A 54 4.62 0.99 8.90
CA ARG A 54 4.26 -0.38 9.27
C ARG A 54 5.15 -1.39 8.56
N LEU A 55 5.39 -1.19 7.27
CA LEU A 55 6.25 -2.06 6.49
C LEU A 55 7.69 -2.09 7.02
N ALA A 56 8.23 -0.98 7.49
CA ALA A 56 9.59 -0.89 8.00
C ALA A 56 9.85 -1.83 9.19
N TRP A 57 8.95 -1.88 10.18
CA TRP A 57 9.15 -2.73 11.34
C TRP A 57 8.64 -4.18 11.17
N THR A 58 7.61 -4.39 10.32
CA THR A 58 7.13 -5.75 10.04
C THR A 58 8.05 -6.50 9.08
N ARG A 59 8.72 -5.78 8.20
CA ARG A 59 9.65 -6.31 7.19
C ARG A 59 10.91 -5.42 7.11
N PRO A 60 11.83 -5.53 8.08
CA PRO A 60 13.07 -4.74 8.07
C PRO A 60 13.81 -4.81 6.72
N GLY A 61 14.28 -3.66 6.26
CA GLY A 61 14.91 -3.50 4.95
C GLY A 61 13.96 -3.30 3.76
N TYR A 62 12.65 -3.25 3.99
CA TYR A 62 11.64 -3.12 2.90
C TYR A 62 10.75 -1.89 3.01
N GLY A 63 10.71 -1.25 4.14
CA GLY A 63 10.02 0.02 4.36
C GLY A 63 11.01 1.17 4.54
N PHE A 64 10.50 2.29 5.00
CA PHE A 64 11.32 3.48 5.30
C PHE A 64 11.27 3.75 6.80
N GLU A 65 12.44 3.83 7.40
CA GLU A 65 12.61 4.10 8.83
C GLU A 65 12.52 5.61 9.13
N GLY A 66 12.33 5.96 10.40
CA GLY A 66 12.33 7.35 10.87
C GLY A 66 10.95 7.93 11.18
N ILE A 67 9.87 7.22 10.83
CA ILE A 67 8.50 7.52 11.28
C ILE A 67 7.93 6.28 11.93
N LEU A 68 7.48 6.40 13.17
CA LEU A 68 6.88 5.29 13.90
C LEU A 68 5.50 4.97 13.35
N ASP A 69 5.17 3.68 13.27
CA ASP A 69 3.81 3.23 13.00
C ASP A 69 2.93 3.51 14.24
N PRO A 70 1.93 4.41 14.15
CA PRO A 70 1.07 4.74 15.28
C PRO A 70 0.18 3.56 15.71
N ARG A 71 0.03 2.55 14.84
CA ARG A 71 -0.78 1.35 15.08
C ARG A 71 0.08 0.11 15.38
N ARG A 72 1.34 0.32 15.80
CA ARG A 72 2.29 -0.77 16.02
C ARG A 72 1.81 -1.84 17.00
N HIS A 73 0.93 -1.49 17.95
CA HIS A 73 0.37 -2.42 18.94
C HIS A 73 -0.90 -3.12 18.45
N VAL A 74 -1.43 -2.75 17.30
CA VAL A 74 -2.61 -3.38 16.73
C VAL A 74 -2.18 -4.41 15.68
N ALA A 75 -2.52 -5.67 15.91
CA ALA A 75 -2.12 -6.79 15.06
C ALA A 75 -2.62 -6.63 13.62
N ALA A 76 -3.90 -6.35 13.44
CA ALA A 76 -4.57 -6.12 12.16
C ALA A 76 -5.49 -4.89 12.26
N PRO A 77 -4.98 -3.65 12.09
CA PRO A 77 -5.78 -2.44 12.21
C PRO A 77 -6.88 -2.34 11.14
N GLU A 78 -8.01 -1.77 11.52
CA GLU A 78 -9.15 -1.50 10.64
C GLU A 78 -8.92 -0.24 9.78
N ASP A 79 -8.07 0.65 10.23
CA ASP A 79 -7.78 1.95 9.65
C ASP A 79 -6.39 2.03 8.98
N ASP A 80 -5.78 0.87 8.69
CA ASP A 80 -4.56 0.75 7.90
C ASP A 80 -4.63 -0.45 6.95
N GLY A 81 -3.92 -0.36 5.81
CA GLY A 81 -3.91 -1.41 4.79
C GLY A 81 -3.48 -0.90 3.41
N VAL A 82 -4.26 -1.22 2.38
CA VAL A 82 -4.07 -0.73 1.01
C VAL A 82 -4.96 0.49 0.78
N TYR A 83 -4.32 1.56 0.29
CA TYR A 83 -4.98 2.81 -0.04
C TYR A 83 -4.94 3.04 -1.55
N VAL A 84 -5.94 3.77 -2.05
CA VAL A 84 -5.93 4.37 -3.39
C VAL A 84 -5.90 5.88 -3.25
N GLY A 85 -4.88 6.49 -3.83
CA GLY A 85 -4.70 7.93 -3.89
C GLY A 85 -5.16 8.51 -5.22
N ASP A 86 -5.80 9.68 -5.16
CA ASP A 86 -6.12 10.54 -6.30
C ASP A 86 -4.95 11.51 -6.52
N MET A 87 -4.28 11.39 -7.65
CA MET A 87 -3.09 12.15 -7.99
C MET A 87 -3.38 13.62 -8.28
N GLU A 88 -4.63 13.94 -8.65
CA GLU A 88 -5.04 15.31 -8.95
C GLU A 88 -5.61 16.03 -7.72
N ARG A 89 -6.37 15.35 -6.88
CA ARG A 89 -6.89 15.92 -5.63
C ARG A 89 -5.85 15.94 -4.52
N GLY A 90 -4.91 14.99 -4.52
CA GLY A 90 -3.95 14.82 -3.43
C GLY A 90 -4.57 14.17 -2.21
N GLU A 91 -5.60 13.36 -2.39
CA GLU A 91 -6.33 12.65 -1.34
C GLU A 91 -6.09 11.15 -1.47
N SER A 92 -6.10 10.43 -0.36
CA SER A 92 -6.07 8.97 -0.39
C SER A 92 -7.15 8.39 0.51
N ARG A 93 -7.68 7.24 0.12
CA ARG A 93 -8.67 6.50 0.90
C ARG A 93 -8.24 5.05 1.09
N LEU A 94 -8.53 4.50 2.25
CA LEU A 94 -8.37 3.08 2.54
C LEU A 94 -9.38 2.27 1.72
N VAL A 95 -8.92 1.28 0.97
CA VAL A 95 -9.78 0.42 0.14
C VAL A 95 -9.82 -1.02 0.63
N VAL A 96 -8.74 -1.52 1.23
CA VAL A 96 -8.70 -2.85 1.87
C VAL A 96 -7.94 -2.73 3.18
N SER A 97 -8.61 -2.86 4.31
CA SER A 97 -7.96 -2.82 5.63
C SER A 97 -7.24 -4.13 5.96
N LEU A 98 -6.25 -4.07 6.84
CA LEU A 98 -5.56 -5.26 7.36
C LEU A 98 -6.52 -6.15 8.15
N ALA A 99 -7.46 -5.58 8.89
CA ALA A 99 -8.53 -6.33 9.55
C ALA A 99 -9.37 -7.11 8.54
N ARG A 100 -9.78 -6.47 7.43
CA ARG A 100 -10.52 -7.15 6.37
C ARG A 100 -9.74 -8.30 5.74
N MET A 101 -8.42 -8.13 5.53
CA MET A 101 -7.55 -9.20 5.03
C MET A 101 -7.47 -10.37 6.03
N ALA A 102 -7.32 -10.07 7.32
CA ALA A 102 -7.27 -11.08 8.38
C ALA A 102 -8.62 -11.82 8.55
N MET A 103 -9.73 -11.15 8.33
CA MET A 103 -11.08 -11.76 8.40
C MET A 103 -11.45 -12.53 7.13
N PHE A 104 -10.77 -12.32 6.02
CA PHE A 104 -11.05 -13.02 4.76
C PHE A 104 -10.37 -14.40 4.75
N ARG A 105 -11.17 -15.48 4.93
CA ARG A 105 -10.68 -16.85 5.11
C ARG A 105 -9.63 -16.93 6.24
N PRO A 106 -10.04 -16.68 7.49
CA PRO A 106 -9.13 -16.58 8.62
C PRO A 106 -8.41 -17.90 8.87
N LEU A 107 -7.18 -17.80 9.37
CA LEU A 107 -6.40 -18.93 9.86
C LEU A 107 -6.29 -18.84 11.39
N PRO A 108 -6.12 -19.98 12.10
CA PRO A 108 -5.99 -19.96 13.56
C PRO A 108 -4.89 -19.04 14.08
N GLU A 109 -3.76 -18.97 13.38
CA GLU A 109 -2.63 -18.13 13.78
C GLU A 109 -2.85 -16.62 13.56
N PHE A 110 -3.90 -16.18 12.85
CA PHE A 110 -4.11 -14.76 12.55
C PHE A 110 -4.35 -13.93 13.81
N ALA A 111 -5.02 -14.48 14.81
CA ALA A 111 -5.29 -13.78 16.07
C ALA A 111 -4.02 -13.37 16.84
N GLU A 112 -2.91 -14.09 16.64
CA GLU A 112 -1.62 -13.87 17.31
C GLU A 112 -0.57 -13.28 16.37
N SER A 113 -0.96 -12.85 15.15
CA SER A 113 -0.05 -12.42 14.10
C SER A 113 -0.17 -10.94 13.81
N TYR A 114 0.96 -10.29 13.57
CA TYR A 114 0.98 -8.96 12.97
C TYR A 114 0.84 -9.07 11.46
N HIS A 115 -0.07 -8.26 10.90
CA HIS A 115 -0.42 -8.25 9.48
C HIS A 115 0.10 -7.01 8.77
N TRP A 116 0.47 -7.15 7.50
CA TRP A 116 0.82 -6.03 6.62
C TRP A 116 0.55 -6.36 5.15
N ALA A 117 0.44 -5.32 4.33
CA ALA A 117 0.38 -5.43 2.87
C ALA A 117 1.75 -5.11 2.25
N ASN A 118 2.04 -5.71 1.10
CA ASN A 118 3.25 -5.46 0.32
C ASN A 118 3.04 -5.80 -1.17
N HIS A 119 3.97 -5.38 -2.04
CA HIS A 119 3.97 -5.68 -3.48
C HIS A 119 2.65 -5.35 -4.18
N LEU A 120 2.22 -4.10 -4.05
CA LEU A 120 1.01 -3.61 -4.70
C LEU A 120 1.29 -3.32 -6.17
N LEU A 121 0.43 -3.82 -7.07
CA LEU A 121 0.57 -3.64 -8.50
C LEU A 121 -0.80 -3.54 -9.18
N TRP A 122 -1.02 -2.49 -9.97
CA TRP A 122 -2.18 -2.39 -10.84
C TRP A 122 -2.10 -3.38 -12.00
N SER A 123 -3.25 -3.90 -12.41
CA SER A 123 -3.37 -4.60 -13.70
C SER A 123 -3.08 -3.63 -14.86
N PRO A 124 -2.64 -4.14 -16.03
CA PRO A 124 -2.33 -3.27 -17.18
C PRO A 124 -3.51 -2.41 -17.66
N ASP A 125 -4.74 -2.87 -17.48
CA ASP A 125 -5.96 -2.14 -17.80
C ASP A 125 -6.41 -1.17 -16.68
N GLY A 126 -5.75 -1.22 -15.52
CA GLY A 126 -6.09 -0.40 -14.35
C GLY A 126 -7.41 -0.76 -13.65
N ALA A 127 -8.09 -1.83 -14.06
CA ALA A 127 -9.37 -2.21 -13.48
C ALA A 127 -9.23 -2.82 -12.07
N ARG A 128 -8.16 -3.56 -11.87
CA ARG A 128 -7.87 -4.30 -10.64
C ARG A 128 -6.44 -4.04 -10.16
N PHE A 129 -6.16 -4.44 -8.93
CA PHE A 129 -4.79 -4.53 -8.43
C PHE A 129 -4.58 -5.85 -7.69
N VAL A 130 -3.32 -6.26 -7.62
CA VAL A 130 -2.86 -7.38 -6.79
C VAL A 130 -2.03 -6.85 -5.64
N PHE A 131 -1.96 -7.60 -4.55
CA PHE A 131 -1.12 -7.31 -3.42
C PHE A 131 -0.82 -8.57 -2.61
N LEU A 132 0.31 -8.55 -1.90
CA LEU A 132 0.63 -9.58 -0.93
C LEU A 132 0.09 -9.15 0.44
N HIS A 133 -0.74 -9.98 1.05
CA HIS A 133 -1.05 -9.97 2.47
C HIS A 133 -0.03 -10.86 3.16
N ARG A 134 0.70 -10.31 4.09
CA ARG A 134 1.68 -11.02 4.89
C ARG A 134 1.34 -10.95 6.37
N TRP A 135 1.73 -11.99 7.10
CA TRP A 135 1.58 -12.03 8.55
C TRP A 135 2.73 -12.79 9.18
N ARG A 136 2.95 -12.52 10.45
CA ARG A 136 3.98 -13.14 11.25
C ARG A 136 3.59 -13.15 12.73
N ARG A 137 3.73 -14.31 13.38
CA ARG A 137 3.79 -14.42 14.84
C ARG A 137 5.18 -14.00 15.32
N ALA A 138 5.27 -13.49 16.55
CA ALA A 138 6.56 -13.14 17.14
C ALA A 138 7.54 -14.33 17.10
N GLY A 139 8.77 -14.07 16.64
CA GLY A 139 9.81 -15.08 16.54
C GLY A 139 9.65 -16.12 15.42
N GLN A 140 8.59 -16.03 14.58
CA GLN A 140 8.34 -16.96 13.49
C GLN A 140 8.63 -16.32 12.13
N PRO A 141 8.91 -17.10 11.07
CA PRO A 141 8.93 -16.61 9.70
C PRO A 141 7.57 -16.04 9.30
N TRP A 142 7.57 -15.05 8.41
CA TRP A 142 6.32 -14.57 7.82
C TRP A 142 5.76 -15.58 6.81
N ARG A 143 4.44 -15.54 6.66
CA ARG A 143 3.70 -16.23 5.61
C ARG A 143 3.04 -15.22 4.67
N THR A 144 2.61 -15.66 3.50
CA THR A 144 2.14 -14.77 2.44
C THR A 144 0.95 -15.36 1.72
N ARG A 145 -0.03 -14.53 1.42
CA ARG A 145 -1.13 -14.77 0.48
C ARG A 145 -1.10 -13.72 -0.63
N LEU A 146 -1.48 -14.12 -1.84
CA LEU A 146 -1.69 -13.19 -2.94
C LEU A 146 -3.19 -12.93 -3.11
N TYR A 147 -3.55 -11.67 -3.10
CA TYR A 147 -4.91 -11.20 -3.30
C TYR A 147 -5.04 -10.33 -4.55
N THR A 148 -6.26 -10.21 -5.05
CA THR A 148 -6.65 -9.18 -6.00
C THR A 148 -7.96 -8.53 -5.57
N ALA A 149 -8.12 -7.23 -5.88
CA ALA A 149 -9.33 -6.47 -5.66
C ALA A 149 -9.56 -5.48 -6.81
N ASP A 150 -10.79 -5.01 -6.97
CA ASP A 150 -11.11 -3.91 -7.87
C ASP A 150 -10.51 -2.60 -7.37
N GLY A 151 -10.39 -1.60 -8.23
CA GLY A 151 -9.77 -0.32 -7.90
C GLY A 151 -10.44 0.48 -6.76
N ASP A 152 -11.60 0.09 -6.32
CA ASP A 152 -12.30 0.62 -5.14
C ASP A 152 -12.16 -0.26 -3.88
N GLY A 153 -11.47 -1.40 -3.99
CA GLY A 153 -11.32 -2.43 -2.97
C GLY A 153 -12.45 -3.47 -2.96
N GLY A 154 -13.41 -3.36 -3.88
CA GLY A 154 -14.46 -4.35 -4.08
C GLY A 154 -13.93 -5.68 -4.62
N ASN A 155 -14.80 -6.70 -4.66
CA ASN A 155 -14.52 -8.01 -5.25
C ASN A 155 -13.17 -8.60 -4.84
N LEU A 156 -12.83 -8.52 -3.54
CA LEU A 156 -11.61 -9.10 -2.97
C LEU A 156 -11.59 -10.62 -3.21
N ARG A 157 -10.50 -11.12 -3.80
CA ARG A 157 -10.32 -12.55 -4.09
C ARG A 157 -8.93 -13.00 -3.65
N LEU A 158 -8.87 -14.19 -3.08
CA LEU A 158 -7.62 -14.91 -2.84
C LEU A 158 -7.20 -15.60 -4.14
N LEU A 159 -6.02 -15.27 -4.66
CA LEU A 159 -5.46 -15.89 -5.87
C LEU A 159 -4.52 -17.04 -5.52
N LEU A 160 -3.69 -16.86 -4.49
CA LEU A 160 -2.74 -17.87 -4.05
C LEU A 160 -2.73 -17.91 -2.53
N ASP A 161 -3.01 -19.08 -1.98
CA ASP A 161 -2.88 -19.31 -0.53
C ASP A 161 -1.42 -19.57 -0.16
N HIS A 162 -1.10 -19.42 1.12
CA HIS A 162 0.23 -19.75 1.63
C HIS A 162 0.49 -21.26 1.51
N GLN A 163 1.73 -21.61 1.28
CA GLN A 163 2.24 -22.98 1.38
C GLN A 163 3.11 -23.09 2.62
#